data_df9aa3b7fce48dd476fe2bbd0fe68be6
#
_entry.id   df9aa3b7fce48dd476fe2bbd0fe68be6
#
_cell.length_a   1.000
_cell.length_b   1.000
_cell.length_c   1.000
_cell.angle_alpha   90.00
_cell.angle_beta   90.00
_cell.angle_gamma   90.00
#
_symmetry.space_group_name_H-M   'P 1'
#
loop_
_entity.id
_entity.type
_entity.pdbx_description
1 polymer ?
#
loop_
_entity_poly.entity_id
_entity_poly.type
_entity_poly.pdbx_seq_one_letter_code
_entity_poly.pdbx_strand_id
1 'polypeptide(L)'
;MAISNIKALIPGELHKVWDLVLDIENYGAWRSDLSKAEVISDKKFIEYTKDGYPTTFTLTLAEPYRRWEFDMENNNMTGHWTGIFTAKGDETEIDFTEQVEAKKWLLKPFVKSYLRKQQTQFVADIMKNFS
;
A
#
# COMPACT_ATOMS: atom_id res chain seq x y z
N MET A 1 -18.72 2.00 4.37
CA MET A 1 -17.40 2.02 3.72
C MET A 1 -16.47 2.99 4.43
N ALA A 2 -15.27 2.55 4.75
CA ALA A 2 -14.26 3.42 5.36
C ALA A 2 -13.31 3.93 4.29
N ILE A 3 -12.95 5.22 4.39
CA ILE A 3 -11.98 5.85 3.48
C ILE A 3 -10.89 6.47 4.33
N SER A 4 -9.64 6.22 3.98
CA SER A 4 -8.49 6.81 4.66
C SER A 4 -7.48 7.30 3.62
N ASN A 5 -6.93 8.48 3.85
CA ASN A 5 -5.95 9.11 2.97
C ASN A 5 -4.74 9.55 3.76
N ILE A 6 -3.57 9.40 3.16
CA ILE A 6 -2.33 9.93 3.71
C ILE A 6 -1.54 10.62 2.59
N LYS A 7 -1.02 11.81 2.89
CA LYS A 7 -0.07 12.52 2.03
C LYS A 7 1.24 12.67 2.77
N ALA A 8 2.34 12.52 2.06
CA ALA A 8 3.65 12.71 2.65
C ALA A 8 4.66 13.13 1.59
N LEU A 9 5.70 13.84 2.02
CA LEU A 9 6.82 14.19 1.17
C LEU A 9 7.98 13.24 1.50
N ILE A 10 8.36 12.44 0.53
CA ILE A 10 9.43 11.46 0.68
C ILE A 10 10.75 12.08 0.19
N PRO A 11 11.83 12.01 0.97
CA PRO A 11 13.11 12.60 0.58
C PRO A 11 13.88 11.72 -0.40
N GLY A 12 13.21 11.34 -1.47
CA GLY A 12 13.76 10.52 -2.54
C GLY A 12 13.21 10.92 -3.89
N GLU A 13 14.00 10.70 -4.93
CA GLU A 13 13.64 11.05 -6.30
C GLU A 13 12.51 10.13 -6.79
N LEU A 14 11.61 10.67 -7.62
CA LEU A 14 10.38 10.01 -8.07
C LEU A 14 10.56 8.58 -8.58
N HIS A 15 11.54 8.35 -9.45
CA HIS A 15 11.76 7.02 -10.01
C HIS A 15 12.17 6.00 -8.95
N LYS A 16 12.96 6.43 -7.99
CA LYS A 16 13.41 5.56 -6.89
C LYS A 16 12.28 5.23 -5.92
N VAL A 17 11.43 6.19 -5.62
CA VAL A 17 10.27 5.97 -4.75
C VAL A 17 9.28 5.03 -5.43
N TRP A 18 8.98 5.28 -6.70
CA TRP A 18 8.11 4.43 -7.50
C TRP A 18 8.63 2.99 -7.55
N ASP A 19 9.92 2.83 -7.89
CA ASP A 19 10.52 1.51 -8.03
C ASP A 19 10.50 0.73 -6.72
N LEU A 20 10.72 1.39 -5.58
CA LEU A 20 10.63 0.75 -4.28
C LEU A 20 9.21 0.26 -3.99
N VAL A 21 8.22 1.12 -4.20
CA VAL A 21 6.82 0.81 -3.88
C VAL A 21 6.27 -0.31 -4.76
N LEU A 22 6.72 -0.40 -6.01
CA LEU A 22 6.25 -1.43 -6.93
C LEU A 22 7.13 -2.70 -6.96
N ASP A 23 8.21 -2.72 -6.21
CA ASP A 23 9.07 -3.90 -6.10
C ASP A 23 8.52 -4.89 -5.06
N ILE A 24 7.41 -5.51 -5.42
CA ILE A 24 6.59 -6.32 -4.51
C ILE A 24 7.36 -7.52 -3.95
N GLU A 25 8.17 -8.17 -4.76
CA GLU A 25 8.93 -9.37 -4.34
C GLU A 25 9.86 -9.07 -3.16
N ASN A 26 10.30 -7.84 -3.00
CA ASN A 26 11.20 -7.42 -1.94
C ASN A 26 10.51 -6.76 -0.75
N TYR A 27 9.17 -6.74 -0.71
CA TYR A 27 8.43 -6.12 0.41
C TYR A 27 8.84 -6.67 1.77
N GLY A 28 9.11 -7.97 1.88
CA GLY A 28 9.53 -8.57 3.15
C GLY A 28 10.84 -8.01 3.70
N ALA A 29 11.67 -7.42 2.84
CA ALA A 29 12.95 -6.87 3.25
C ALA A 29 12.84 -5.48 3.90
N TRP A 30 11.80 -4.71 3.59
CA TRP A 30 11.71 -3.33 4.07
C TRP A 30 10.38 -2.96 4.72
N ARG A 31 9.32 -3.74 4.52
CA ARG A 31 8.03 -3.49 5.16
C ARG A 31 7.95 -4.21 6.50
N SER A 32 7.70 -3.44 7.56
CA SER A 32 7.70 -3.96 8.92
C SER A 32 6.45 -4.76 9.27
N ASP A 33 5.36 -4.60 8.50
CA ASP A 33 4.07 -5.24 8.75
C ASP A 33 3.89 -6.58 8.05
N LEU A 34 4.83 -6.96 7.19
CA LEU A 34 4.71 -8.18 6.38
C LEU A 34 5.82 -9.18 6.66
N SER A 35 5.50 -10.48 6.53
CA SER A 35 6.52 -11.53 6.49
C SER A 35 7.06 -11.68 5.07
N LYS A 36 6.19 -11.59 4.06
CA LYS A 36 6.58 -11.67 2.64
C LYS A 36 5.45 -11.17 1.75
N ALA A 37 5.77 -10.95 0.48
CA ALA A 37 4.79 -10.76 -0.58
C ALA A 37 5.16 -11.70 -1.73
N GLU A 38 4.15 -12.24 -2.40
CA GLU A 38 4.30 -13.24 -3.45
C GLU A 38 3.62 -12.77 -4.72
N VAL A 39 4.39 -12.64 -5.80
CA VAL A 39 3.85 -12.25 -7.11
C VAL A 39 3.29 -13.49 -7.80
N ILE A 40 1.99 -13.46 -8.09
CA ILE A 40 1.29 -14.57 -8.77
C ILE A 40 1.34 -14.40 -10.27
N SER A 41 1.14 -13.15 -10.74
CA SER A 41 1.18 -12.79 -12.17
C SER A 41 1.54 -11.31 -12.28
N ASP A 42 1.58 -10.77 -13.50
CA ASP A 42 1.82 -9.35 -13.72
C ASP A 42 0.74 -8.43 -13.14
N LYS A 43 -0.42 -9.00 -12.79
CA LYS A 43 -1.57 -8.23 -12.26
C LYS A 43 -2.04 -8.68 -10.89
N LYS A 44 -1.41 -9.69 -10.28
CA LYS A 44 -1.88 -10.23 -9.02
C LYS A 44 -0.73 -10.58 -8.09
N PHE A 45 -0.86 -10.18 -6.82
CA PHE A 45 0.08 -10.58 -5.78
C PHE A 45 -0.63 -10.79 -4.45
N ILE A 46 0.04 -11.46 -3.52
CA ILE A 46 -0.48 -11.74 -2.19
C ILE A 46 0.53 -11.22 -1.17
N GLU A 47 0.04 -10.45 -0.19
CA GLU A 47 0.83 -10.05 0.98
C GLU A 47 0.46 -10.93 2.15
N TYR A 48 1.48 -11.32 2.94
CA TYR A 48 1.28 -12.11 4.15
C TYR A 48 1.75 -11.30 5.35
N THR A 49 0.88 -11.19 6.38
CA THR A 49 1.26 -10.55 7.64
C THR A 49 2.33 -11.36 8.36
N LYS A 50 2.86 -10.83 9.47
CA LYS A 50 3.82 -11.56 10.31
C LYS A 50 3.27 -12.90 10.79
N ASP A 51 1.94 -12.96 10.97
CA ASP A 51 1.24 -14.20 11.38
C ASP A 51 0.86 -15.09 10.20
N GLY A 52 1.21 -14.70 8.97
CA GLY A 52 0.92 -15.49 7.79
C GLY A 52 -0.46 -15.29 7.20
N TYR A 53 -1.21 -14.25 7.63
CA TYR A 53 -2.55 -13.97 7.12
C TYR A 53 -2.47 -13.35 5.72
N PRO A 54 -3.14 -13.93 4.70
CA PRO A 54 -3.01 -13.46 3.33
C PRO A 54 -4.04 -12.41 2.94
N THR A 55 -3.61 -11.46 2.11
CA THR A 55 -4.50 -10.53 1.39
C THR A 55 -4.11 -10.57 -0.08
N THR A 56 -5.09 -10.73 -0.95
CA THR A 56 -4.88 -10.79 -2.39
C THR A 56 -5.10 -9.40 -3.00
N PHE A 57 -4.17 -9.00 -3.86
CA PHE A 57 -4.19 -7.72 -4.55
C PHE A 57 -4.26 -7.95 -6.05
N THR A 58 -5.17 -7.24 -6.72
CA THR A 58 -5.35 -7.32 -8.16
C THR A 58 -5.15 -5.93 -8.76
N LEU A 59 -4.16 -5.78 -9.61
CA LEU A 59 -3.82 -4.51 -10.25
C LEU A 59 -4.94 -4.07 -11.18
N THR A 60 -5.39 -2.82 -11.04
CA THR A 60 -6.42 -2.24 -11.90
C THR A 60 -5.88 -1.12 -12.79
N LEU A 61 -4.82 -0.42 -12.36
CA LEU A 61 -4.20 0.65 -13.14
C LEU A 61 -2.74 0.80 -12.76
N ALA A 62 -1.88 0.97 -13.76
CA ALA A 62 -0.48 1.34 -13.53
C ALA A 62 -0.06 2.32 -14.62
N GLU A 63 0.09 3.60 -14.24
CA GLU A 63 0.67 4.65 -15.07
C GLU A 63 2.05 4.94 -14.50
N PRO A 64 3.13 4.50 -15.15
CA PRO A 64 4.48 4.59 -14.57
C PRO A 64 4.82 5.98 -14.05
N TYR A 65 5.36 6.00 -12.83
CA TYR A 65 5.84 7.20 -12.13
C TYR A 65 4.76 8.24 -11.83
N ARG A 66 3.48 7.85 -11.91
CA ARG A 66 2.37 8.78 -11.69
C ARG A 66 1.26 8.20 -10.83
N ARG A 67 0.71 7.03 -11.20
CA ARG A 67 -0.48 6.48 -10.54
C ARG A 67 -0.49 4.96 -10.55
N TRP A 68 -0.85 4.38 -9.39
CA TRP A 68 -0.97 2.94 -9.22
C TRP A 68 -2.24 2.64 -8.43
N GLU A 69 -3.07 1.71 -8.95
CA GLU A 69 -4.31 1.33 -8.29
C GLU A 69 -4.45 -0.18 -8.28
N PHE A 70 -5.04 -0.68 -7.22
CA PHE A 70 -5.35 -2.11 -7.11
C PHE A 70 -6.57 -2.34 -6.23
N ASP A 71 -7.25 -3.48 -6.46
CA ASP A 71 -8.27 -3.99 -5.57
C ASP A 71 -7.62 -4.95 -4.58
N MET A 72 -8.18 -5.03 -3.38
CA MET A 72 -7.68 -5.93 -2.34
C MET A 72 -8.83 -6.72 -1.73
N GLU A 73 -8.53 -7.95 -1.33
CA GLU A 73 -9.51 -8.83 -0.71
C GLU A 73 -8.88 -9.83 0.24
N ASN A 74 -9.54 -10.04 1.38
CA ASN A 74 -9.26 -11.12 2.29
C ASN A 74 -10.55 -11.57 2.96
N ASN A 75 -10.47 -12.43 3.99
CA ASN A 75 -11.67 -12.95 4.65
C ASN A 75 -12.45 -11.89 5.43
N ASN A 76 -11.83 -10.77 5.76
CA ASN A 76 -12.42 -9.73 6.61
C ASN A 76 -12.90 -8.51 5.83
N MET A 77 -12.37 -8.27 4.63
CA MET A 77 -12.67 -7.03 3.90
C MET A 77 -12.42 -7.13 2.41
N THR A 78 -13.03 -6.18 1.68
CA THR A 78 -12.71 -5.87 0.29
C THR A 78 -12.38 -4.39 0.21
N GLY A 79 -11.56 -4.00 -0.75
CA GLY A 79 -11.20 -2.59 -0.87
C GLY A 79 -10.52 -2.24 -2.17
N HIS A 80 -10.22 -0.96 -2.30
CA HIS A 80 -9.50 -0.38 -3.42
C HIS A 80 -8.47 0.61 -2.92
N TRP A 81 -7.27 0.57 -3.49
CA TRP A 81 -6.17 1.45 -3.13
C TRP A 81 -5.75 2.28 -4.35
N THR A 82 -5.54 3.58 -4.13
CA THR A 82 -5.07 4.51 -5.15
C THR A 82 -3.84 5.24 -4.63
N GLY A 83 -2.75 5.18 -5.38
CA GLY A 83 -1.54 5.93 -5.06
C GLY A 83 -1.18 6.87 -6.18
N ILE A 84 -0.99 8.15 -5.85
CA ILE A 84 -0.56 9.19 -6.77
C ILE A 84 0.84 9.65 -6.35
N PHE A 85 1.76 9.69 -7.30
CA PHE A 85 3.15 10.07 -7.09
C PHE A 85 3.43 11.34 -7.89
N THR A 86 3.97 12.36 -7.24
CA THR A 86 4.25 13.65 -7.88
C THR A 86 5.66 14.12 -7.54
N ALA A 87 6.45 14.41 -8.56
CA ALA A 87 7.80 14.95 -8.36
C ALA A 87 7.74 16.36 -7.77
N LYS A 88 8.55 16.60 -6.73
CA LYS A 88 8.73 17.90 -6.08
C LYS A 88 10.23 18.17 -5.99
N GLY A 89 10.84 18.53 -7.13
CA GLY A 89 12.29 18.63 -7.23
C GLY A 89 12.94 17.27 -7.03
N ASP A 90 13.84 17.16 -6.06
CA ASP A 90 14.51 15.90 -5.72
C ASP A 90 13.72 15.04 -4.75
N GLU A 91 12.51 15.47 -4.39
CA GLU A 91 11.63 14.76 -3.47
C GLU A 91 10.38 14.31 -4.20
N THR A 92 9.58 13.45 -3.53
CA THR A 92 8.35 12.92 -4.10
C THR A 92 7.21 13.09 -3.12
N GLU A 93 6.12 13.72 -3.58
CA GLU A 93 4.88 13.72 -2.83
C GLU A 93 4.11 12.45 -3.16
N ILE A 94 3.73 11.71 -2.12
CA ILE A 94 2.83 10.57 -2.26
C ILE A 94 1.46 10.94 -1.69
N ASP A 95 0.41 10.44 -2.35
CA ASP A 95 -0.98 10.66 -1.95
C ASP A 95 -1.69 9.31 -2.09
N PHE A 96 -1.84 8.62 -0.95
CA PHE A 96 -2.39 7.26 -0.92
C PHE A 96 -3.78 7.26 -0.29
N THR A 97 -4.75 6.70 -1.01
CA THR A 97 -6.13 6.60 -0.55
C THR A 97 -6.57 5.14 -0.56
N GLU A 98 -7.16 4.70 0.55
CA GLU A 98 -7.78 3.38 0.65
C GLU A 98 -9.26 3.51 0.93
N GLN A 99 -10.06 2.71 0.22
CA GLN A 99 -11.49 2.56 0.44
C GLN A 99 -11.73 1.10 0.77
N VAL A 100 -12.27 0.82 1.96
CA VAL A 100 -12.42 -0.54 2.46
C VAL A 100 -13.80 -0.78 3.03
N GLU A 101 -14.39 -1.92 2.66
CA GLU A 101 -15.65 -2.40 3.20
C GLU A 101 -15.39 -3.66 4.03
N ALA A 102 -15.81 -3.65 5.28
CA ALA A 102 -15.71 -4.81 6.16
C ALA A 102 -16.74 -5.86 5.76
N LYS A 103 -16.34 -7.12 5.65
CA LYS A 103 -17.25 -8.23 5.38
C LYS A 103 -18.05 -8.62 6.62
N LYS A 104 -17.50 -8.34 7.82
CA LYS A 104 -18.13 -8.65 9.10
C LYS A 104 -18.52 -7.36 9.79
N TRP A 105 -19.81 -7.21 10.11
CA TRP A 105 -20.34 -5.97 10.68
C TRP A 105 -19.66 -5.58 12.00
N LEU A 106 -19.21 -6.56 12.79
CA LEU A 106 -18.51 -6.31 14.04
C LEU A 106 -17.16 -5.60 13.85
N LEU A 107 -16.56 -5.70 12.66
CA LEU A 107 -15.29 -5.06 12.35
C LEU A 107 -15.43 -3.61 11.88
N LYS A 108 -16.63 -3.22 11.43
CA LYS A 108 -16.86 -1.88 10.84
C LYS A 108 -16.35 -0.72 11.69
N PRO A 109 -16.56 -0.70 13.02
CA PRO A 109 -16.10 0.43 13.84
C PRO A 109 -14.57 0.57 13.90
N PHE A 110 -13.83 -0.48 13.57
CA PHE A 110 -12.37 -0.52 13.70
C PHE A 110 -11.61 -0.30 12.41
N VAL A 111 -12.29 -0.36 11.25
CA VAL A 111 -11.63 -0.35 9.94
C VAL A 111 -10.85 0.94 9.71
N LYS A 112 -11.45 2.10 9.96
CA LYS A 112 -10.79 3.38 9.69
C LYS A 112 -9.51 3.55 10.51
N SER A 113 -9.56 3.19 11.78
CA SER A 113 -8.40 3.26 12.67
C SER A 113 -7.30 2.31 12.20
N TYR A 114 -7.67 1.12 11.78
CA TYR A 114 -6.75 0.13 11.23
C TYR A 114 -6.07 0.65 9.97
N LEU A 115 -6.83 1.25 9.04
CA LEU A 115 -6.26 1.79 7.80
C LEU A 115 -5.28 2.92 8.08
N ARG A 116 -5.60 3.81 9.00
CA ARG A 116 -4.69 4.91 9.36
C ARG A 116 -3.38 4.39 9.91
N LYS A 117 -3.45 3.41 10.78
CA LYS A 117 -2.25 2.80 11.36
C LYS A 117 -1.40 2.15 10.28
N GLN A 118 -2.03 1.42 9.38
CA GLN A 118 -1.34 0.75 8.27
C GLN A 118 -0.69 1.74 7.32
N GLN A 119 -1.40 2.80 6.95
CA GLN A 119 -0.86 3.84 6.07
C GLN A 119 0.32 4.57 6.72
N THR A 120 0.21 4.91 7.99
CA THR A 120 1.29 5.56 8.71
C THR A 120 2.55 4.68 8.74
N GLN A 121 2.37 3.40 8.99
CA GLN A 121 3.49 2.45 9.01
C GLN A 121 4.11 2.27 7.63
N PHE A 122 3.28 2.18 6.59
CA PHE A 122 3.77 2.04 5.23
C PHE A 122 4.62 3.24 4.81
N VAL A 123 4.14 4.45 5.08
CA VAL A 123 4.88 5.68 4.79
C VAL A 123 6.19 5.73 5.58
N ALA A 124 6.16 5.36 6.86
CA ALA A 124 7.37 5.33 7.68
C ALA A 124 8.40 4.34 7.13
N ASP A 125 7.94 3.18 6.67
CA ASP A 125 8.81 2.16 6.06
C ASP A 125 9.42 2.66 4.75
N ILE A 126 8.63 3.37 3.92
CA ILE A 126 9.15 3.99 2.70
C ILE A 126 10.24 5.00 3.06
N MET A 127 9.97 5.90 4.01
CA MET A 127 10.91 6.96 4.40
C MET A 127 12.25 6.42 4.86
N LYS A 128 12.28 5.29 5.57
CA LYS A 128 13.52 4.67 6.04
C LYS A 128 14.48 4.32 4.91
N ASN A 129 13.98 4.08 3.71
CA ASN A 129 14.81 3.73 2.56
C ASN A 129 15.45 4.94 1.89
N PHE A 130 15.08 6.17 2.31
CA PHE A 130 15.55 7.42 1.70
C PHE A 130 16.16 8.40 2.72
N SER A 131 16.33 7.96 3.93
CA SER A 131 16.92 8.82 4.98
C SER A 131 18.38 8.51 5.26
#